data_80034681f5a27a7e2687adc67e847319
#
_entry.id   80034681f5a27a7e2687adc67e847319
#
_cell.length_a   1.000
_cell.length_b   1.000
_cell.length_c   1.000
_cell.angle_alpha   90.00
_cell.angle_beta   90.00
_cell.angle_gamma   90.00
#
_symmetry.space_group_name_H-M   'P 1'
#
loop_
_entity.id
_entity.type
_entity.pdbx_description
1 polymer ?
#
loop_
_entity_poly.entity_id
_entity_poly.type
_entity_poly.pdbx_seq_one_letter_code
_entity_poly.pdbx_strand_id
1 'polypeptide(L)'
;DETTGRWKLLRGLDTRKDQSYFLYDLNQDVLSRVVFPLGELTKPDTRQEAGRHGLRTAEKPESQDLCLADHHGSMRAFLDAYLPPREGEITLQNGTVVGHHDGIEHFTIGQRRGLGVAWSEPLHVIRLDAAMNRVVVAPRAEAGRGNCEVGAINWVSIAPPAPGFSRRVEVQVRYRSAPVMAQLTCIEASEADIAGQRPHR
;
A
#
# COMPACT_ATOMS: atom_id res chain seq x y z
N ASP A 1 2.97 -18.67 -18.35
CA ASP A 1 2.28 -19.91 -17.95
C ASP A 1 1.79 -20.64 -19.21
N GLU A 2 2.40 -21.75 -19.55
CA GLU A 2 2.12 -22.51 -20.78
C GLU A 2 0.69 -23.10 -20.80
N THR A 3 0.12 -23.37 -19.63
CA THR A 3 -1.22 -23.98 -19.52
C THR A 3 -2.33 -22.97 -19.81
N THR A 4 -2.14 -21.73 -19.40
CA THR A 4 -3.18 -20.67 -19.52
C THR A 4 -2.89 -19.69 -20.63
N GLY A 5 -1.69 -19.70 -21.22
CA GLY A 5 -1.19 -18.70 -22.17
C GLY A 5 -1.05 -17.30 -21.56
N ARG A 6 -1.17 -17.15 -20.23
CA ARG A 6 -1.12 -15.85 -19.55
C ARG A 6 0.25 -15.59 -18.93
N TRP A 7 0.63 -14.33 -18.93
CA TRP A 7 1.78 -13.85 -18.17
C TRP A 7 1.45 -13.85 -16.69
N LYS A 8 2.42 -14.24 -15.87
CA LYS A 8 2.34 -14.17 -14.41
C LYS A 8 3.30 -13.11 -13.90
N LEU A 9 2.88 -12.37 -12.90
CA LEU A 9 3.77 -11.53 -12.10
C LEU A 9 4.18 -12.33 -10.86
N LEU A 10 5.47 -12.62 -10.73
CA LEU A 10 6.03 -13.37 -9.61
C LEU A 10 6.68 -12.41 -8.62
N ARG A 11 6.72 -12.79 -7.36
CA ARG A 11 7.52 -12.09 -6.35
C ARG A 11 9.00 -12.30 -6.61
N GLY A 12 9.81 -11.30 -6.29
CA GLY A 12 11.27 -11.42 -6.32
C GLY A 12 11.78 -12.45 -5.31
N LEU A 13 12.89 -13.10 -5.63
CA LEU A 13 13.57 -14.07 -4.75
C LEU A 13 13.96 -13.45 -3.41
N ASP A 14 14.49 -12.22 -3.41
CA ASP A 14 14.76 -11.45 -2.20
C ASP A 14 13.48 -10.81 -1.66
N THR A 15 12.79 -11.51 -0.78
CA THR A 15 11.51 -11.05 -0.19
C THR A 15 11.60 -9.73 0.58
N ARG A 16 12.81 -9.34 1.03
CA ARG A 16 13.02 -8.05 1.71
C ARG A 16 13.14 -6.88 0.73
N LYS A 17 13.46 -7.18 -0.53
CA LYS A 17 13.65 -6.21 -1.62
C LYS A 17 12.59 -6.34 -2.71
N ASP A 18 11.66 -7.27 -2.55
CA ASP A 18 10.55 -7.45 -3.48
C ASP A 18 9.68 -6.19 -3.54
N GLN A 19 9.48 -5.68 -4.75
CA GLN A 19 8.65 -4.51 -5.05
C GLN A 19 7.44 -4.87 -5.93
N SER A 20 7.13 -6.15 -6.10
CA SER A 20 6.01 -6.61 -6.91
C SER A 20 4.66 -6.05 -6.44
N TYR A 21 4.56 -5.68 -5.16
CA TYR A 21 3.39 -4.97 -4.61
C TYR A 21 2.99 -3.71 -5.40
N PHE A 22 3.96 -2.96 -5.92
CA PHE A 22 3.71 -1.74 -6.71
C PHE A 22 3.40 -2.00 -8.17
N LEU A 23 3.51 -3.25 -8.62
CA LEU A 23 3.32 -3.66 -10.01
C LEU A 23 1.94 -4.28 -10.26
N TYR A 24 1.02 -4.14 -9.31
CA TYR A 24 -0.33 -4.74 -9.36
C TYR A 24 -1.15 -4.27 -10.57
N ASP A 25 -0.81 -3.13 -11.14
CA ASP A 25 -1.55 -2.51 -12.26
C ASP A 25 -1.03 -2.94 -13.65
N LEU A 26 0.03 -3.75 -13.70
CA LEU A 26 0.56 -4.25 -14.96
C LEU A 26 -0.37 -5.30 -15.56
N ASN A 27 -0.98 -4.95 -16.70
CA ASN A 27 -1.85 -5.85 -17.44
C ASN A 27 -1.07 -6.84 -18.33
N GLN A 28 -1.78 -7.74 -19.01
CA GLN A 28 -1.18 -8.78 -19.85
C GLN A 28 -0.38 -8.22 -21.03
N ASP A 29 -0.82 -7.13 -21.63
CA ASP A 29 -0.12 -6.49 -22.75
C ASP A 29 1.23 -5.91 -22.29
N VAL A 30 1.26 -5.21 -21.17
CA VAL A 30 2.48 -4.68 -20.57
C VAL A 30 3.41 -5.81 -20.15
N LEU A 31 2.90 -6.82 -19.43
CA LEU A 31 3.72 -7.94 -18.95
C LEU A 31 4.36 -8.75 -20.09
N SER A 32 3.74 -8.77 -21.27
CA SER A 32 4.32 -9.43 -22.46
C SER A 32 5.60 -8.76 -22.97
N ARG A 33 5.85 -7.50 -22.59
CA ARG A 33 6.95 -6.66 -23.09
C ARG A 33 7.96 -6.25 -22.00
N VAL A 34 7.69 -6.62 -20.74
CA VAL A 34 8.52 -6.24 -19.59
C VAL A 34 9.37 -7.43 -19.16
N VAL A 35 10.63 -7.16 -18.85
CA VAL A 35 11.56 -8.14 -18.26
C VAL A 35 12.05 -7.61 -16.92
N PHE A 36 12.09 -8.47 -15.93
CA PHE A 36 12.62 -8.18 -14.59
C PHE A 36 13.91 -8.97 -14.36
N PRO A 37 15.07 -8.50 -14.88
CA PRO A 37 16.32 -9.28 -14.92
C PRO A 37 16.89 -9.58 -13.53
N LEU A 38 16.50 -8.83 -12.51
CA LEU A 38 16.99 -8.98 -11.14
C LEU A 38 16.03 -9.79 -10.25
N GLY A 39 14.92 -10.30 -10.79
CA GLY A 39 13.88 -10.97 -10.01
C GLY A 39 14.36 -12.25 -9.31
N GLU A 40 15.36 -12.93 -9.87
CA GLU A 40 15.95 -14.15 -9.34
C GLU A 40 17.25 -13.95 -8.56
N LEU A 41 17.64 -12.69 -8.31
CA LEU A 41 18.86 -12.33 -7.59
C LEU A 41 18.53 -11.75 -6.21
N THR A 42 19.38 -12.07 -5.24
CA THR A 42 19.38 -11.36 -3.98
C THR A 42 20.09 -10.01 -4.11
N LYS A 43 19.93 -9.11 -3.14
CA LYS A 43 20.63 -7.82 -3.15
C LYS A 43 22.15 -7.95 -3.15
N PRO A 44 22.78 -8.86 -2.39
CA PRO A 44 24.20 -9.15 -2.51
C PRO A 44 24.61 -9.60 -3.91
N ASP A 45 23.87 -10.50 -4.54
CA ASP A 45 24.16 -10.98 -5.90
C ASP A 45 24.07 -9.84 -6.90
N THR A 46 23.04 -8.99 -6.80
CA THR A 46 22.89 -7.80 -7.65
C THR A 46 24.09 -6.86 -7.53
N ARG A 47 24.60 -6.65 -6.31
CA ARG A 47 25.80 -5.81 -6.08
C ARG A 47 27.06 -6.45 -6.68
N GLN A 48 27.19 -7.75 -6.54
CA GLN A 48 28.31 -8.49 -7.12
C GLN A 48 28.30 -8.37 -8.65
N GLU A 49 27.15 -8.54 -9.30
CA GLU A 49 27.00 -8.34 -10.75
C GLU A 49 27.32 -6.90 -11.17
N ALA A 50 26.81 -5.92 -10.43
CA ALA A 50 27.12 -4.52 -10.66
C ALA A 50 28.64 -4.23 -10.59
N GLY A 51 29.33 -4.84 -9.62
CA GLY A 51 30.78 -4.78 -9.49
C GLY A 51 31.51 -5.43 -10.67
N ARG A 52 31.08 -6.62 -11.13
CA ARG A 52 31.62 -7.29 -12.31
C ARG A 52 31.53 -6.43 -13.57
N HIS A 53 30.46 -5.67 -13.70
CA HIS A 53 30.24 -4.76 -14.82
C HIS A 53 30.84 -3.37 -14.60
N GLY A 54 31.59 -3.14 -13.52
CA GLY A 54 32.25 -1.85 -13.21
C GLY A 54 31.26 -0.71 -12.98
N LEU A 55 30.04 -1.00 -12.53
CA LEU A 55 29.03 0.03 -12.30
C LEU A 55 29.32 0.80 -11.00
N ARG A 56 29.40 2.11 -11.07
CA ARG A 56 29.63 2.99 -9.92
C ARG A 56 28.56 2.88 -8.83
N THR A 57 27.42 2.33 -9.14
CA THR A 57 26.29 2.10 -8.21
C THR A 57 26.44 0.84 -7.37
N ALA A 58 27.44 -0.02 -7.62
CA ALA A 58 27.65 -1.27 -6.90
C ALA A 58 27.76 -1.06 -5.38
N GLU A 59 28.46 -0.01 -4.95
CA GLU A 59 28.71 0.32 -3.55
C GLU A 59 27.79 1.43 -3.00
N LYS A 60 26.92 2.00 -3.85
CA LYS A 60 26.04 3.09 -3.44
C LYS A 60 25.09 2.63 -2.31
N PRO A 61 24.98 3.39 -1.21
CA PRO A 61 23.97 3.15 -0.19
C PRO A 61 22.55 3.16 -0.80
N GLU A 62 21.65 2.38 -0.22
CA GLU A 62 20.25 2.40 -0.66
C GLU A 62 19.59 3.72 -0.26
N SER A 63 18.81 4.28 -1.19
CA SER A 63 17.87 5.34 -0.85
C SER A 63 16.78 4.77 0.03
N GLN A 64 16.61 5.30 1.24
CA GLN A 64 15.61 4.84 2.22
C GLN A 64 14.30 5.60 2.08
N ASP A 65 14.34 6.83 1.58
CA ASP A 65 13.21 7.76 1.51
C ASP A 65 13.02 8.35 0.11
N LEU A 66 11.87 8.98 -0.08
CA LEU A 66 11.58 9.77 -1.29
C LEU A 66 12.51 10.99 -1.33
N CYS A 67 13.06 11.30 -2.50
CA CYS A 67 13.94 12.47 -2.71
C CYS A 67 13.32 13.79 -2.24
N LEU A 68 11.98 13.89 -2.23
CA LEU A 68 11.25 15.05 -1.76
C LEU A 68 11.46 15.32 -0.27
N ALA A 69 11.62 14.28 0.55
CA ALA A 69 11.89 14.41 1.99
C ALA A 69 13.33 14.81 2.28
N ASP A 70 14.28 14.47 1.40
CA ASP A 70 15.71 14.72 1.61
C ASP A 70 16.02 16.22 1.73
N HIS A 71 15.32 17.06 0.96
CA HIS A 71 15.52 18.53 1.00
C HIS A 71 14.90 19.19 2.23
N HIS A 72 13.89 18.59 2.83
CA HIS A 72 13.16 19.13 3.97
C HIS A 72 13.45 18.40 5.29
N GLY A 73 14.29 17.36 5.28
CA GLY A 73 14.65 16.54 6.43
C GLY A 73 13.57 15.53 6.87
N SER A 74 12.32 15.73 6.49
CA SER A 74 11.23 14.77 6.72
C SER A 74 10.04 15.03 5.81
N MET A 75 9.17 14.02 5.62
CA MET A 75 7.91 14.19 4.89
C MET A 75 6.98 15.19 5.58
N ARG A 76 6.98 15.25 6.92
CA ARG A 76 6.21 16.22 7.68
C ARG A 76 6.68 17.65 7.35
N ALA A 77 7.98 17.94 7.47
CA ALA A 77 8.53 19.26 7.15
C ALA A 77 8.30 19.65 5.68
N PHE A 78 8.30 18.67 4.77
CA PHE A 78 7.91 18.90 3.38
C PHE A 78 6.45 19.34 3.27
N LEU A 79 5.52 18.61 3.89
CA LEU A 79 4.09 18.97 3.86
C LEU A 79 3.83 20.33 4.50
N ASP A 80 4.44 20.61 5.66
CA ASP A 80 4.30 21.87 6.39
C ASP A 80 4.79 23.09 5.57
N ALA A 81 5.71 22.90 4.62
CA ALA A 81 6.16 23.97 3.74
C ALA A 81 5.13 24.37 2.66
N TYR A 82 4.18 23.48 2.34
CA TYR A 82 3.18 23.70 1.28
C TYR A 82 1.74 23.79 1.79
N LEU A 83 1.46 23.26 2.97
CA LEU A 83 0.13 23.23 3.56
C LEU A 83 0.13 24.05 4.85
N PRO A 84 -0.81 25.02 5.01
CA PRO A 84 -0.93 25.75 6.25
C PRO A 84 -1.42 24.81 7.35
N PRO A 85 -0.93 24.97 8.59
CA PRO A 85 -1.39 24.18 9.71
C PRO A 85 -2.89 24.35 9.90
N ARG A 86 -3.59 23.26 10.12
CA ARG A 86 -5.02 23.21 10.37
C ARG A 86 -5.31 22.36 11.58
N GLU A 87 -5.57 22.99 12.71
CA GLU A 87 -5.88 22.28 13.94
C GLU A 87 -7.15 21.45 13.82
N GLY A 88 -7.13 20.26 14.40
CA GLY A 88 -8.25 19.34 14.43
C GLY A 88 -8.21 18.42 15.65
N GLU A 89 -9.25 17.61 15.79
CA GLU A 89 -9.41 16.70 16.91
C GLU A 89 -8.94 15.28 16.57
N ILE A 90 -8.36 14.61 17.57
CA ILE A 90 -8.17 13.17 17.56
C ILE A 90 -9.26 12.57 18.47
N THR A 91 -10.13 11.72 17.91
CA THR A 91 -11.28 11.17 18.65
C THR A 91 -11.31 9.64 18.61
N LEU A 92 -11.94 9.05 19.60
CA LEU A 92 -12.40 7.65 19.53
C LEU A 92 -13.60 7.53 18.59
N GLN A 93 -14.00 6.30 18.26
CA GLN A 93 -15.16 6.02 17.41
C GLN A 93 -16.48 6.57 17.97
N ASN A 94 -16.60 6.64 19.29
CA ASN A 94 -17.76 7.20 19.99
C ASN A 94 -17.78 8.72 20.05
N GLY A 95 -16.78 9.40 19.44
CA GLY A 95 -16.67 10.85 19.43
C GLY A 95 -15.92 11.47 20.62
N THR A 96 -15.46 10.68 21.59
CA THR A 96 -14.64 11.19 22.71
C THR A 96 -13.34 11.79 22.18
N VAL A 97 -13.08 13.05 22.46
CA VAL A 97 -11.82 13.72 22.11
C VAL A 97 -10.72 13.22 23.04
N VAL A 98 -9.63 12.72 22.45
CA VAL A 98 -8.47 12.16 23.17
C VAL A 98 -7.18 12.92 22.87
N GLY A 99 -7.22 13.88 21.94
CA GLY A 99 -6.09 14.74 21.60
C GLY A 99 -6.43 15.70 20.46
N HIS A 100 -5.40 16.44 20.04
CA HIS A 100 -5.49 17.38 18.93
C HIS A 100 -4.32 17.19 17.97
N HIS A 101 -4.46 17.68 16.77
CA HIS A 101 -3.41 17.68 15.75
C HIS A 101 -3.39 19.00 15.00
N ASP A 102 -2.28 19.29 14.33
CA ASP A 102 -2.02 20.49 13.54
C ASP A 102 -2.17 20.31 12.02
N GLY A 103 -2.48 19.06 11.59
CA GLY A 103 -2.72 18.72 10.19
C GLY A 103 -3.10 17.25 10.04
N ILE A 104 -4.24 16.98 9.39
CA ILE A 104 -4.74 15.63 9.14
C ILE A 104 -3.82 14.85 8.16
N GLU A 105 -3.11 15.57 7.30
CA GLU A 105 -2.14 15.06 6.34
C GLU A 105 -0.93 14.38 6.97
N HIS A 106 -0.66 14.60 8.24
CA HIS A 106 0.41 13.95 9.01
C HIS A 106 0.04 12.53 9.46
N PHE A 107 -1.20 12.11 9.22
CA PHE A 107 -1.72 10.84 9.69
C PHE A 107 -2.01 9.88 8.54
N THR A 108 -1.84 8.60 8.82
CA THR A 108 -2.15 7.53 7.86
C THR A 108 -2.99 6.47 8.56
N ILE A 109 -4.01 5.95 7.88
CA ILE A 109 -4.85 4.87 8.44
C ILE A 109 -3.96 3.70 8.86
N GLY A 110 -4.14 3.20 10.11
CA GLY A 110 -3.36 2.16 10.75
C GLY A 110 -2.08 2.65 11.43
N GLN A 111 -1.77 3.93 11.39
CA GLN A 111 -0.67 4.52 12.15
C GLN A 111 -0.89 4.32 13.65
N ARG A 112 0.17 3.92 14.36
CA ARG A 112 0.18 3.71 15.82
C ARG A 112 1.08 4.70 16.54
N ARG A 113 2.22 5.05 15.91
CA ARG A 113 3.22 5.93 16.53
C ARG A 113 3.01 7.37 16.10
N GLY A 114 3.43 8.29 16.97
CA GLY A 114 3.38 9.73 16.65
C GLY A 114 1.97 10.33 16.66
N LEU A 115 1.03 9.72 17.38
CA LEU A 115 -0.33 10.27 17.53
C LEU A 115 -0.38 11.43 18.54
N GLY A 116 0.60 11.54 19.44
CA GLY A 116 0.59 12.57 20.48
C GLY A 116 -0.50 12.39 21.55
N VAL A 117 -1.11 11.19 21.63
CA VAL A 117 -2.20 10.89 22.56
C VAL A 117 -1.71 9.97 23.67
N ALA A 118 -2.02 10.33 24.91
CA ALA A 118 -1.83 9.47 26.08
C ALA A 118 -3.13 8.66 26.32
N TRP A 119 -3.02 7.33 26.20
CA TRP A 119 -4.14 6.41 26.41
C TRP A 119 -3.65 5.13 27.11
N SER A 120 -4.58 4.40 27.75
CA SER A 120 -4.24 3.17 28.52
C SER A 120 -3.65 2.04 27.67
N GLU A 121 -3.92 2.04 26.38
CA GLU A 121 -3.40 1.07 25.42
C GLU A 121 -3.06 1.73 24.08
N PRO A 122 -2.24 1.10 23.21
CA PRO A 122 -1.89 1.68 21.91
C PRO A 122 -3.12 1.89 21.02
N LEU A 123 -3.32 3.12 20.56
CA LEU A 123 -4.34 3.48 19.59
C LEU A 123 -3.80 3.40 18.15
N HIS A 124 -4.71 3.13 17.22
CA HIS A 124 -4.44 3.09 15.78
C HIS A 124 -5.40 4.03 15.06
N VAL A 125 -4.90 4.75 14.07
CA VAL A 125 -5.76 5.53 13.17
C VAL A 125 -6.62 4.58 12.35
N ILE A 126 -7.93 4.71 12.44
CA ILE A 126 -8.90 3.87 11.73
C ILE A 126 -9.64 4.63 10.63
N ARG A 127 -9.70 5.94 10.72
CA ARG A 127 -10.35 6.80 9.71
C ARG A 127 -9.77 8.21 9.77
N LEU A 128 -9.67 8.83 8.60
CA LEU A 128 -9.40 10.25 8.43
C LEU A 128 -10.66 10.90 7.88
N ASP A 129 -11.22 11.84 8.63
CA ASP A 129 -12.42 12.61 8.26
C ASP A 129 -11.98 14.01 7.83
N ALA A 130 -11.73 14.14 6.53
CA ALA A 130 -11.23 15.40 5.97
C ALA A 130 -12.27 16.53 6.06
N ALA A 131 -13.57 16.20 6.00
CA ALA A 131 -14.63 17.21 6.07
C ALA A 131 -14.69 17.88 7.46
N MET A 132 -14.54 17.07 8.51
CA MET A 132 -14.53 17.53 9.89
C MET A 132 -13.13 17.85 10.41
N ASN A 133 -12.08 17.67 9.58
CA ASN A 133 -10.67 17.76 9.97
C ASN A 133 -10.36 16.95 11.23
N ARG A 134 -10.76 15.67 11.24
CA ARG A 134 -10.73 14.81 12.42
C ARG A 134 -10.01 13.51 12.14
N VAL A 135 -9.15 13.09 13.07
CA VAL A 135 -8.47 11.80 13.06
C VAL A 135 -9.22 10.87 14.02
N VAL A 136 -9.80 9.78 13.51
CA VAL A 136 -10.49 8.79 14.34
C VAL A 136 -9.55 7.65 14.67
N VAL A 137 -9.42 7.34 15.95
CA VAL A 137 -8.54 6.30 16.47
C VAL A 137 -9.30 5.25 17.26
N ALA A 138 -8.75 4.04 17.34
CA ALA A 138 -9.29 2.96 18.14
C ALA A 138 -8.19 2.05 18.68
N PRO A 139 -8.44 1.30 19.77
CA PRO A 139 -7.63 0.17 20.18
C PRO A 139 -7.48 -0.88 19.08
N ARG A 140 -6.40 -1.68 19.15
CA ARG A 140 -6.12 -2.70 18.13
C ARG A 140 -7.28 -3.67 17.88
N ALA A 141 -8.00 -4.04 18.93
CA ALA A 141 -9.13 -4.97 18.84
C ALA A 141 -10.27 -4.43 17.96
N GLU A 142 -10.44 -3.11 17.93
CA GLU A 142 -11.49 -2.41 17.18
C GLU A 142 -10.99 -1.83 15.84
N ALA A 143 -9.67 -1.83 15.62
CA ALA A 143 -9.05 -1.24 14.42
C ALA A 143 -9.12 -2.14 13.18
N GLY A 144 -9.44 -3.43 13.35
CA GLY A 144 -9.52 -4.40 12.28
C GLY A 144 -10.90 -4.45 11.61
N ARG A 145 -10.91 -4.68 10.29
CA ARG A 145 -12.12 -5.06 9.56
C ARG A 145 -12.00 -6.50 9.10
N GLY A 146 -13.08 -7.28 9.26
CA GLY A 146 -13.11 -8.68 8.83
C GLY A 146 -13.33 -8.85 7.32
N ASN A 147 -13.81 -7.82 6.63
CA ASN A 147 -14.09 -7.82 5.20
C ASN A 147 -13.84 -6.45 4.57
N CYS A 148 -13.65 -6.44 3.27
CA CYS A 148 -13.64 -5.25 2.44
C CYS A 148 -14.10 -5.61 1.03
N GLU A 149 -14.68 -4.65 0.34
CA GLU A 149 -14.96 -4.73 -1.10
C GLU A 149 -13.82 -4.08 -1.87
N VAL A 150 -13.46 -4.70 -2.99
CA VAL A 150 -12.38 -4.26 -3.86
C VAL A 150 -12.94 -4.19 -5.29
N GLY A 151 -12.83 -3.03 -5.90
CA GLY A 151 -13.21 -2.81 -7.29
C GLY A 151 -12.01 -2.69 -8.22
N ALA A 152 -12.27 -2.65 -9.52
CA ALA A 152 -11.27 -2.45 -10.58
C ALA A 152 -10.06 -3.40 -10.48
N ILE A 153 -10.30 -4.69 -10.22
CA ILE A 153 -9.24 -5.68 -10.03
C ILE A 153 -8.54 -5.98 -11.35
N ASN A 154 -7.22 -5.85 -11.38
CA ASN A 154 -6.40 -6.34 -12.47
C ASN A 154 -6.11 -7.85 -12.29
N TRP A 155 -6.78 -8.69 -13.06
CA TRP A 155 -6.64 -10.15 -13.03
C TRP A 155 -5.42 -10.58 -13.85
N VAL A 156 -4.27 -10.75 -13.19
CA VAL A 156 -3.00 -11.07 -13.87
C VAL A 156 -2.92 -12.56 -14.22
N SER A 157 -2.86 -13.44 -13.24
CA SER A 157 -2.54 -14.87 -13.44
C SER A 157 -3.73 -15.70 -13.91
N ILE A 158 -4.94 -15.22 -13.76
CA ILE A 158 -6.18 -15.87 -14.23
C ILE A 158 -7.01 -14.87 -15.05
N ALA A 159 -7.92 -15.37 -15.87
CA ALA A 159 -8.93 -14.53 -16.50
C ALA A 159 -9.90 -13.98 -15.45
N PRO A 160 -10.55 -12.82 -15.69
CA PRO A 160 -11.59 -12.33 -14.80
C PRO A 160 -12.65 -13.41 -14.56
N PRO A 161 -12.85 -13.83 -13.30
CA PRO A 161 -13.81 -14.89 -13.00
C PRO A 161 -15.24 -14.38 -13.03
N ALA A 162 -16.18 -15.30 -13.24
CA ALA A 162 -17.61 -15.00 -13.18
C ALA A 162 -18.09 -14.70 -11.75
N PRO A 163 -19.22 -14.00 -11.58
CA PRO A 163 -19.89 -13.86 -10.29
C PRO A 163 -20.10 -15.21 -9.60
N GLY A 164 -19.95 -15.25 -8.27
CA GLY A 164 -20.01 -16.46 -7.47
C GLY A 164 -18.70 -17.25 -7.38
N PHE A 165 -17.69 -16.90 -8.16
CA PHE A 165 -16.35 -17.48 -7.98
C PHE A 165 -15.83 -17.20 -6.58
N SER A 166 -15.29 -18.22 -5.92
CA SER A 166 -14.76 -18.09 -4.57
C SER A 166 -13.46 -18.87 -4.42
N ARG A 167 -12.43 -18.25 -3.83
CA ARG A 167 -11.11 -18.84 -3.67
C ARG A 167 -10.40 -18.32 -2.41
N ARG A 168 -9.70 -19.21 -1.72
CA ARG A 168 -8.74 -18.79 -0.67
C ARG A 168 -7.49 -18.20 -1.32
N VAL A 169 -7.10 -17.03 -0.85
CA VAL A 169 -5.96 -16.26 -1.35
C VAL A 169 -5.18 -15.65 -0.19
N GLU A 170 -3.90 -15.40 -0.42
CA GLU A 170 -3.13 -14.52 0.45
C GLU A 170 -3.30 -13.08 -0.01
N VAL A 171 -3.71 -12.20 0.90
CA VAL A 171 -3.93 -10.77 0.62
C VAL A 171 -2.90 -9.94 1.38
N GLN A 172 -2.23 -9.06 0.68
CA GLN A 172 -1.34 -8.08 1.24
C GLN A 172 -1.95 -6.68 1.05
N VAL A 173 -2.51 -6.12 2.13
CA VAL A 173 -3.22 -4.83 2.08
C VAL A 173 -2.31 -3.61 2.09
N ARG A 174 -1.02 -3.78 2.42
CA ARG A 174 -0.02 -2.70 2.44
C ARG A 174 1.35 -3.23 2.09
N TYR A 175 2.14 -2.37 1.47
CA TYR A 175 3.57 -2.64 1.29
C TYR A 175 4.22 -2.98 2.65
N ARG A 176 5.01 -4.02 2.70
CA ARG A 176 5.67 -4.56 3.91
C ARG A 176 4.74 -5.08 5.02
N SER A 177 3.42 -5.14 4.83
CA SER A 177 2.58 -5.88 5.76
C SER A 177 2.71 -7.39 5.52
N ALA A 178 2.58 -8.17 6.58
CA ALA A 178 2.46 -9.62 6.42
C ALA A 178 1.18 -9.93 5.62
N PRO A 179 1.23 -10.86 4.66
CA PRO A 179 0.04 -11.36 4.00
C PRO A 179 -0.90 -12.04 4.99
N VAL A 180 -2.18 -11.95 4.75
CA VAL A 180 -3.22 -12.64 5.53
C VAL A 180 -4.04 -13.54 4.60
N MET A 181 -4.44 -14.69 5.10
CA MET A 181 -5.36 -15.58 4.38
C MET A 181 -6.76 -14.98 4.38
N ALA A 182 -7.35 -14.88 3.21
CA ALA A 182 -8.70 -14.37 3.01
C ALA A 182 -9.49 -15.23 2.02
N GLN A 183 -10.81 -15.17 2.10
CA GLN A 183 -11.71 -15.69 1.09
C GLN A 183 -12.03 -14.57 0.12
N LEU A 184 -11.60 -14.71 -1.13
CA LEU A 184 -11.99 -13.84 -2.23
C LEU A 184 -13.28 -14.39 -2.83
N THR A 185 -14.30 -13.55 -2.95
CA THR A 185 -15.56 -13.91 -3.63
C THR A 185 -15.91 -12.81 -4.63
N CYS A 186 -16.15 -13.20 -5.88
CA CYS A 186 -16.63 -12.28 -6.90
C CYS A 186 -18.14 -12.09 -6.74
N ILE A 187 -18.55 -10.86 -6.51
CA ILE A 187 -19.95 -10.44 -6.48
C ILE A 187 -20.35 -9.80 -7.81
N GLU A 188 -21.62 -9.76 -8.08
CA GLU A 188 -22.11 -8.96 -9.22
C GLU A 188 -21.84 -7.49 -8.95
N ALA A 189 -21.25 -6.79 -9.94
CA ALA A 189 -21.10 -5.36 -9.85
C ALA A 189 -22.50 -4.71 -9.91
N SER A 190 -22.79 -3.79 -9.02
CA SER A 190 -23.98 -2.96 -9.15
C SER A 190 -23.83 -2.00 -10.33
N GLU A 191 -24.93 -1.55 -10.93
CA GLU A 191 -24.90 -0.55 -12.02
C GLU A 191 -24.14 0.74 -11.61
N ALA A 192 -24.17 1.10 -10.32
CA ALA A 192 -23.43 2.22 -9.76
C ALA A 192 -21.91 2.01 -9.80
N ASP A 193 -21.43 0.77 -9.61
CA ASP A 193 -19.99 0.44 -9.66
C ASP A 193 -19.45 0.52 -11.09
N ILE A 194 -20.30 0.20 -12.09
CA ILE A 194 -19.95 0.30 -13.52
C ILE A 194 -19.86 1.76 -13.95
N ALA A 195 -20.75 2.63 -13.46
CA ALA A 195 -20.76 4.07 -13.79
C ALA A 195 -19.57 4.85 -13.19
N GLY A 196 -18.95 4.34 -12.12
CA GLY A 196 -17.77 4.94 -11.48
C GLY A 196 -16.43 4.63 -12.14
N GLN A 197 -16.37 3.70 -13.08
CA GLN A 197 -15.14 3.38 -13.80
C GLN A 197 -14.83 4.47 -14.84
N ARG A 198 -14.05 5.48 -14.45
CA ARG A 198 -13.46 6.42 -15.40
C ARG A 198 -12.41 5.68 -16.24
N PRO A 199 -12.46 5.75 -17.57
CA PRO A 199 -11.37 5.26 -18.39
C PRO A 199 -10.11 6.07 -18.03
N HIS A 200 -9.06 5.37 -17.59
CA HIS A 200 -7.74 5.99 -17.48
C HIS A 200 -7.30 6.44 -18.88
N ARG A 201 -7.17 7.74 -19.06
CA ARG A 201 -6.51 8.34 -20.22
C ARG A 201 -5.01 8.40 -19.96
#